data_5c7cb3f39f862a49dfe35d807c2b04e8
#
_entry.id   5c7cb3f39f862a49dfe35d807c2b04e8
#
_cell.length_a   1.000
_cell.length_b   1.000
_cell.length_c   1.000
_cell.angle_alpha   90.00
_cell.angle_beta   90.00
_cell.angle_gamma   90.00
#
_symmetry.space_group_name_H-M   'P 1'
#
loop_
_entity.id
_entity.type
_entity.pdbx_description
1 polymer ?
#
loop_
_entity_poly.entity_id
_entity_poly.type
_entity_poly.pdbx_seq_one_letter_code
_entity_poly.pdbx_strand_id
1 'polypeptide(L)'
;MNDSIRSLAPSAPADDSASGNGLLWLLLAVAAAFALWRPRPPREWLALVDWPTVGALAGLLAITQAVERSGVLQGAARRLLARVTHQRELALWLMAGAAVLSALVTNDVSLFLLVPLTRVLATQAELPLARLVVLQALAVNAGSALTPIGNPQNLFLWHRSGLTIAEFIAMMAPTVAVMLGWLFATTWWLVPRTPIALQPEAAAHDTDPRLLALAGVLFVAFVIALDRHALA
;
A
#
# COMPACT_ATOMS: atom_id res chain seq x y z
N MET A 1 11.12 33.58 -41.85
CA MET A 1 11.06 32.13 -41.65
C MET A 1 11.70 31.80 -40.29
N ASN A 2 11.08 32.33 -39.19
CA ASN A 2 11.67 32.16 -37.85
C ASN A 2 10.65 32.29 -36.67
N ASP A 3 9.33 32.16 -36.91
CA ASP A 3 8.31 32.30 -35.85
C ASP A 3 7.57 31.00 -35.48
N SER A 4 7.92 29.85 -36.09
CA SER A 4 7.19 28.59 -35.90
C SER A 4 7.79 27.64 -34.87
N ILE A 5 8.86 28.01 -34.14
CA ILE A 5 9.56 27.12 -33.18
C ILE A 5 9.29 27.51 -31.72
N ARG A 6 8.49 28.54 -31.46
CA ARG A 6 8.23 29.01 -30.06
C ARG A 6 7.04 28.35 -29.35
N SER A 7 6.31 27.41 -29.98
CA SER A 7 5.07 26.82 -29.38
C SER A 7 5.20 25.43 -28.78
N LEU A 8 6.44 24.91 -28.61
CA LEU A 8 6.69 23.60 -28.01
C LEU A 8 7.45 23.68 -26.66
N ALA A 9 7.24 24.75 -25.91
CA ALA A 9 7.65 24.70 -24.50
C ALA A 9 6.69 23.78 -23.76
N PRO A 10 7.18 22.72 -23.04
CA PRO A 10 6.32 21.92 -22.21
C PRO A 10 5.70 22.84 -21.16
N SER A 11 4.36 22.82 -21.06
CA SER A 11 3.63 23.49 -20.00
C SER A 11 4.23 23.05 -18.67
N ALA A 12 4.65 23.99 -17.84
CA ALA A 12 5.09 23.72 -16.48
C ALA A 12 4.05 22.84 -15.79
N PRO A 13 4.46 21.83 -15.00
CA PRO A 13 3.51 21.01 -14.26
C PRO A 13 2.65 21.96 -13.41
N ALA A 14 1.33 21.82 -13.56
CA ALA A 14 0.39 22.54 -12.72
C ALA A 14 0.77 22.29 -11.26
N ASP A 15 0.84 23.36 -10.48
CA ASP A 15 1.22 23.34 -9.08
C ASP A 15 0.13 22.62 -8.25
N ASP A 16 0.17 21.29 -8.22
CA ASP A 16 -0.74 20.42 -7.44
C ASP A 16 -0.57 20.60 -5.92
N SER A 17 0.44 21.39 -5.50
CA SER A 17 0.67 21.68 -4.09
C SER A 17 -0.42 22.56 -3.47
N ALA A 18 -1.08 23.39 -4.26
CA ALA A 18 -2.12 24.31 -3.77
C ALA A 18 -3.43 23.58 -3.43
N SER A 19 -3.81 22.53 -4.15
CA SER A 19 -5.04 21.78 -3.88
C SER A 19 -4.90 20.82 -2.69
N GLY A 20 -3.72 20.22 -2.49
CA GLY A 20 -3.44 19.34 -1.35
C GLY A 20 -3.45 20.08 0.00
N ASN A 21 -3.03 21.34 0.01
CA ASN A 21 -3.02 22.16 1.21
C ASN A 21 -4.41 22.69 1.60
N GLY A 22 -5.34 22.82 0.67
CA GLY A 22 -6.69 23.34 0.93
C GLY A 22 -7.47 22.52 1.93
N LEU A 23 -7.44 21.18 1.80
CA LEU A 23 -8.08 20.25 2.73
C LEU A 23 -7.43 20.32 4.13
N LEU A 24 -6.10 20.39 4.19
CA LEU A 24 -5.37 20.54 5.46
C LEU A 24 -5.79 21.82 6.19
N TRP A 25 -5.80 22.96 5.49
CA TRP A 25 -6.21 24.23 6.08
C TRP A 25 -7.66 24.23 6.52
N LEU A 26 -8.57 23.60 5.75
CA LEU A 26 -9.96 23.42 6.15
C LEU A 26 -10.08 22.59 7.43
N LEU A 27 -9.38 21.46 7.53
CA LEU A 27 -9.39 20.61 8.71
C LEU A 27 -8.81 21.33 9.93
N LEU A 28 -7.72 22.08 9.75
CA LEU A 28 -7.13 22.90 10.82
C LEU A 28 -8.09 24.01 11.28
N ALA A 29 -8.77 24.68 10.35
CA ALA A 29 -9.76 25.70 10.68
C ALA A 29 -10.96 25.12 11.45
N VAL A 30 -11.47 23.94 11.03
CA VAL A 30 -12.53 23.23 11.74
C VAL A 30 -12.07 22.80 13.14
N ALA A 31 -10.87 22.24 13.26
CA ALA A 31 -10.29 21.85 14.54
C ALA A 31 -10.12 23.08 15.47
N ALA A 32 -9.63 24.20 14.94
CA ALA A 32 -9.49 25.45 15.70
C ALA A 32 -10.86 26.00 16.15
N ALA A 33 -11.87 25.95 15.27
CA ALA A 33 -13.22 26.37 15.62
C ALA A 33 -13.81 25.52 16.77
N PHE A 34 -13.62 24.19 16.71
CA PHE A 34 -14.01 23.29 17.81
C PHE A 34 -13.24 23.56 19.10
N ALA A 35 -11.94 23.83 19.00
CA ALA A 35 -11.11 24.16 20.16
C ALA A 35 -11.55 25.45 20.86
N LEU A 36 -11.95 26.45 20.08
CA LEU A 36 -12.48 27.71 20.60
C LEU A 36 -13.91 27.60 21.18
N TRP A 37 -14.72 26.73 20.55
CA TRP A 37 -16.11 26.52 21.03
C TRP A 37 -16.18 25.69 22.33
N ARG A 38 -15.26 24.72 22.50
CA ARG A 38 -15.14 23.94 23.73
C ARG A 38 -13.67 23.90 24.17
N PRO A 39 -13.19 24.93 24.85
CA PRO A 39 -11.82 24.98 25.34
C PRO A 39 -11.59 23.83 26.34
N ARG A 40 -10.62 22.98 26.02
CA ARG A 40 -10.19 21.87 26.86
C ARG A 40 -8.75 22.12 27.33
N PRO A 41 -8.38 21.66 28.52
CA PRO A 41 -7.01 21.76 28.97
C PRO A 41 -6.08 20.93 28.04
N PRO A 42 -4.82 21.34 27.83
CA PRO A 42 -3.88 20.67 26.91
C PRO A 42 -3.74 19.16 27.13
N ARG A 43 -3.90 18.69 28.36
CA ARG A 43 -3.85 17.25 28.70
C ARG A 43 -4.97 16.45 28.04
N GLU A 44 -6.16 17.00 27.91
CA GLU A 44 -7.28 16.32 27.27
C GLU A 44 -7.09 16.19 25.75
N TRP A 45 -6.40 17.15 25.12
CA TRP A 45 -6.07 17.05 23.70
C TRP A 45 -5.12 15.90 23.41
N LEU A 46 -4.10 15.71 24.28
CA LEU A 46 -3.18 14.57 24.16
C LEU A 46 -3.87 13.23 24.38
N ALA A 47 -4.92 13.20 25.22
CA ALA A 47 -5.70 11.98 25.47
C ALA A 47 -6.63 11.62 24.29
N LEU A 48 -6.92 12.56 23.37
CA LEU A 48 -7.70 12.28 22.15
C LEU A 48 -6.87 11.57 21.07
N VAL A 49 -5.54 11.60 21.19
CA VAL A 49 -4.65 10.94 20.25
C VAL A 49 -4.57 9.46 20.59
N ASP A 50 -4.89 8.61 19.63
CA ASP A 50 -4.66 7.18 19.74
C ASP A 50 -3.17 6.87 19.54
N TRP A 51 -2.41 7.00 20.61
CA TRP A 51 -0.96 6.76 20.62
C TRP A 51 -0.56 5.34 20.19
N PRO A 52 -1.30 4.28 20.52
CA PRO A 52 -1.08 2.96 19.97
C PRO A 52 -1.09 2.93 18.44
N THR A 53 -2.10 3.53 17.81
CA THR A 53 -2.19 3.63 16.35
C THR A 53 -1.04 4.45 15.76
N VAL A 54 -0.69 5.59 16.36
CA VAL A 54 0.45 6.41 15.92
C VAL A 54 1.76 5.63 16.03
N GLY A 55 1.95 4.92 17.14
CA GLY A 55 3.13 4.06 17.35
C GLY A 55 3.21 2.91 16.35
N ALA A 56 2.08 2.28 16.04
CA ALA A 56 1.99 1.22 15.05
C ALA A 56 2.36 1.73 13.65
N LEU A 57 1.81 2.87 13.22
CA LEU A 57 2.14 3.49 11.94
C LEU A 57 3.62 3.87 11.85
N ALA A 58 4.18 4.48 12.91
CA ALA A 58 5.60 4.83 12.95
C ALA A 58 6.49 3.58 12.88
N GLY A 59 6.12 2.50 13.57
CA GLY A 59 6.81 1.21 13.50
C GLY A 59 6.79 0.61 12.09
N LEU A 60 5.62 0.58 11.45
CA LEU A 60 5.47 0.12 10.07
C LEU A 60 6.32 0.93 9.08
N LEU A 61 6.33 2.26 9.21
CA LEU A 61 7.17 3.13 8.38
C LEU A 61 8.66 2.82 8.58
N ALA A 62 9.10 2.61 9.83
CA ALA A 62 10.49 2.27 10.12
C ALA A 62 10.89 0.91 9.51
N ILE A 63 10.02 -0.10 9.61
CA ILE A 63 10.21 -1.42 9.00
C ILE A 63 10.29 -1.29 7.48
N THR A 64 9.35 -0.56 6.87
CA THR A 64 9.33 -0.32 5.42
C THR A 64 10.63 0.33 4.94
N GLN A 65 11.12 1.36 5.65
CA GLN A 65 12.39 2.01 5.34
C GLN A 65 13.59 1.06 5.47
N ALA A 66 13.60 0.19 6.48
CA ALA A 66 14.65 -0.81 6.63
C ALA A 66 14.65 -1.83 5.48
N VAL A 67 13.45 -2.29 5.06
CA VAL A 67 13.27 -3.18 3.90
C VAL A 67 13.72 -2.50 2.60
N GLU A 68 13.33 -1.25 2.36
CA GLU A 68 13.75 -0.50 1.17
C GLU A 68 15.27 -0.34 1.10
N ARG A 69 15.90 0.05 2.20
CA ARG A 69 17.35 0.25 2.28
C ARG A 69 18.16 -1.04 2.22
N SER A 70 17.57 -2.18 2.56
CA SER A 70 18.25 -3.48 2.52
C SER A 70 18.56 -3.97 1.10
N GLY A 71 17.99 -3.36 0.05
CA GLY A 71 18.17 -3.80 -1.34
C GLY A 71 17.36 -5.04 -1.71
N VAL A 72 16.61 -5.64 -0.78
CA VAL A 72 15.82 -6.85 -1.05
C VAL A 72 14.71 -6.61 -2.09
N LEU A 73 14.12 -5.40 -2.08
CA LEU A 73 13.08 -5.03 -3.05
C LEU A 73 13.62 -4.98 -4.47
N GLN A 74 14.84 -4.46 -4.65
CA GLN A 74 15.54 -4.43 -5.94
C GLN A 74 15.80 -5.85 -6.46
N GLY A 75 16.23 -6.76 -5.55
CA GLY A 75 16.39 -8.17 -5.87
C GLY A 75 15.08 -8.86 -6.25
N ALA A 76 14.01 -8.61 -5.50
CA ALA A 76 12.69 -9.15 -5.79
C ALA A 76 12.12 -8.60 -7.11
N ALA A 77 12.27 -7.30 -7.36
CA ALA A 77 11.86 -6.66 -8.61
C ALA A 77 12.56 -7.28 -9.82
N ARG A 78 13.88 -7.44 -9.76
CA ARG A 78 14.65 -8.09 -10.85
C ARG A 78 14.19 -9.51 -11.11
N ARG A 79 13.97 -10.32 -10.05
CA ARG A 79 13.49 -11.71 -10.21
C ARG A 79 12.11 -11.76 -10.85
N LEU A 80 11.24 -10.83 -10.49
CA LEU A 80 9.90 -10.74 -11.06
C LEU A 80 9.96 -10.30 -12.53
N LEU A 81 10.72 -9.24 -12.84
CA LEU A 81 10.91 -8.74 -14.21
C LEU A 81 11.58 -9.77 -15.13
N ALA A 82 12.45 -10.63 -14.60
CA ALA A 82 13.04 -11.73 -15.37
C ALA A 82 12.02 -12.82 -15.80
N ARG A 83 10.88 -12.90 -15.13
CA ARG A 83 9.83 -13.90 -15.41
C ARG A 83 8.65 -13.34 -16.20
N VAL A 84 8.51 -12.04 -16.25
CA VAL A 84 7.36 -11.33 -16.81
C VAL A 84 7.83 -10.47 -17.97
N THR A 85 7.19 -10.63 -19.12
CA THR A 85 7.61 -9.95 -20.36
C THR A 85 6.70 -8.77 -20.73
N HIS A 86 5.49 -8.72 -20.17
CA HIS A 86 4.48 -7.74 -20.53
C HIS A 86 3.92 -6.99 -19.31
N GLN A 87 3.59 -5.72 -19.49
CA GLN A 87 3.04 -4.87 -18.42
C GLN A 87 1.76 -5.45 -17.81
N ARG A 88 0.88 -6.05 -18.63
CA ARG A 88 -0.35 -6.68 -18.19
C ARG A 88 -0.10 -7.86 -17.25
N GLU A 89 0.83 -8.71 -17.60
CA GLU A 89 1.21 -9.85 -16.77
C GLU A 89 1.75 -9.39 -15.41
N LEU A 90 2.62 -8.37 -15.43
CA LEU A 90 3.15 -7.78 -14.20
C LEU A 90 2.04 -7.24 -13.31
N ALA A 91 1.10 -6.47 -13.88
CA ALA A 91 -0.03 -5.93 -13.14
C ALA A 91 -0.87 -7.03 -12.50
N LEU A 92 -1.18 -8.10 -13.26
CA LEU A 92 -1.95 -9.25 -12.76
C LEU A 92 -1.21 -9.98 -11.64
N TRP A 93 0.10 -10.22 -11.77
CA TRP A 93 0.91 -10.83 -10.71
C TRP A 93 0.99 -9.98 -9.45
N LEU A 94 1.15 -8.65 -9.60
CA LEU A 94 1.16 -7.72 -8.48
C LEU A 94 -0.18 -7.71 -7.74
N MET A 95 -1.29 -7.75 -8.48
CA MET A 95 -2.63 -7.81 -7.90
C MET A 95 -2.91 -9.15 -7.21
N ALA A 96 -2.54 -10.26 -7.84
CA ALA A 96 -2.70 -11.58 -7.23
C ALA A 96 -1.89 -11.68 -5.93
N GLY A 97 -0.63 -11.25 -5.97
CA GLY A 97 0.23 -11.18 -4.79
C GLY A 97 -0.35 -10.26 -3.70
N ALA A 98 -0.91 -9.12 -4.09
CA ALA A 98 -1.55 -8.18 -3.18
C ALA A 98 -2.79 -8.78 -2.49
N ALA A 99 -3.66 -9.44 -3.25
CA ALA A 99 -4.84 -10.09 -2.72
C ALA A 99 -4.50 -11.25 -1.77
N VAL A 100 -3.53 -12.08 -2.15
CA VAL A 100 -3.10 -13.20 -1.29
C VAL A 100 -2.43 -12.70 -0.02
N LEU A 101 -1.50 -11.74 -0.14
CA LEU A 101 -0.80 -11.21 1.01
C LEU A 101 -1.76 -10.57 2.00
N SER A 102 -2.73 -9.77 1.52
CA SER A 102 -3.70 -9.09 2.38
C SER A 102 -4.72 -10.02 3.03
N ALA A 103 -4.95 -11.19 2.48
CA ALA A 103 -5.75 -12.24 3.11
C ALA A 103 -5.00 -12.94 4.26
N LEU A 104 -3.66 -12.93 4.24
CA LEU A 104 -2.81 -13.60 5.24
C LEU A 104 -2.33 -12.66 6.35
N VAL A 105 -2.15 -11.38 6.01
CA VAL A 105 -1.80 -10.30 6.94
C VAL A 105 -2.84 -9.18 6.83
N THR A 106 -2.63 -8.04 7.48
CA THR A 106 -3.57 -6.92 7.35
C THR A 106 -3.40 -6.19 6.01
N ASN A 107 -4.47 -5.52 5.55
CA ASN A 107 -4.46 -4.68 4.36
C ASN A 107 -3.35 -3.61 4.41
N ASP A 108 -3.18 -2.96 5.56
CA ASP A 108 -2.19 -1.89 5.74
C ASP A 108 -0.76 -2.43 5.61
N VAL A 109 -0.45 -3.54 6.29
CA VAL A 109 0.87 -4.21 6.18
C VAL A 109 1.16 -4.61 4.74
N SER A 110 0.16 -5.13 4.03
CA SER A 110 0.31 -5.53 2.63
C SER A 110 0.67 -4.33 1.73
N LEU A 111 0.02 -3.19 1.91
CA LEU A 111 0.32 -1.97 1.15
C LEU A 111 1.72 -1.44 1.48
N PHE A 112 2.10 -1.41 2.76
CA PHE A 112 3.42 -0.96 3.18
C PHE A 112 4.57 -1.81 2.60
N LEU A 113 4.33 -3.09 2.34
CA LEU A 113 5.32 -3.97 1.70
C LEU A 113 5.31 -3.88 0.17
N LEU A 114 4.12 -3.81 -0.43
CA LEU A 114 3.97 -3.92 -1.88
C LEU A 114 4.15 -2.61 -2.64
N VAL A 115 3.75 -1.48 -2.08
CA VAL A 115 3.89 -0.17 -2.75
C VAL A 115 5.36 0.19 -3.00
N PRO A 116 6.29 0.03 -2.04
CA PRO A 116 7.72 0.21 -2.30
C PRO A 116 8.27 -0.72 -3.39
N LEU A 117 7.87 -2.00 -3.39
CA LEU A 117 8.25 -2.93 -4.46
C LEU A 117 7.75 -2.45 -5.83
N THR A 118 6.50 -2.00 -5.90
CA THR A 118 5.91 -1.48 -7.14
C THR A 118 6.60 -0.23 -7.61
N ARG A 119 7.03 0.64 -6.69
CA ARG A 119 7.82 1.84 -7.00
C ARG A 119 9.16 1.45 -7.66
N VAL A 120 9.87 0.47 -7.10
CA VAL A 120 11.11 -0.04 -7.68
C VAL A 120 10.88 -0.63 -9.08
N LEU A 121 9.83 -1.45 -9.24
CA LEU A 121 9.44 -2.02 -10.54
C LEU A 121 9.10 -0.94 -11.56
N ALA A 122 8.32 0.06 -11.16
CA ALA A 122 7.92 1.16 -12.03
C ALA A 122 9.12 1.99 -12.50
N THR A 123 10.11 2.20 -11.63
CA THR A 123 11.35 2.90 -11.99
C THR A 123 12.23 2.08 -12.95
N GLN A 124 12.37 0.76 -12.70
CA GLN A 124 13.22 -0.11 -13.51
C GLN A 124 12.65 -0.43 -14.90
N ALA A 125 11.34 -0.33 -15.06
CA ALA A 125 10.63 -0.73 -16.28
C ALA A 125 9.75 0.37 -16.88
N GLU A 126 9.92 1.64 -16.47
CA GLU A 126 9.16 2.81 -16.96
C GLU A 126 7.63 2.59 -16.94
N LEU A 127 7.11 2.05 -15.85
CA LEU A 127 5.71 1.69 -15.74
C LEU A 127 4.87 2.81 -15.10
N PRO A 128 3.57 2.90 -15.41
CA PRO A 128 2.67 3.89 -14.82
C PRO A 128 2.40 3.56 -13.32
N LEU A 129 3.26 4.05 -12.43
CA LEU A 129 3.24 3.80 -11.00
C LEU A 129 1.85 4.00 -10.37
N ALA A 130 1.22 5.14 -10.64
CA ALA A 130 -0.08 5.48 -10.05
C ALA A 130 -1.15 4.42 -10.37
N ARG A 131 -1.18 3.96 -11.63
CA ARG A 131 -2.13 2.91 -12.06
C ARG A 131 -1.88 1.59 -11.33
N LEU A 132 -0.63 1.17 -11.22
CA LEU A 132 -0.27 -0.08 -10.53
C LEU A 132 -0.61 -0.02 -9.05
N VAL A 133 -0.32 1.11 -8.38
CA VAL A 133 -0.63 1.31 -6.96
C VAL A 133 -2.14 1.31 -6.71
N VAL A 134 -2.93 1.97 -7.56
CA VAL A 134 -4.40 1.95 -7.43
C VAL A 134 -4.95 0.53 -7.59
N LEU A 135 -4.49 -0.22 -8.61
CA LEU A 135 -4.92 -1.61 -8.81
C LEU A 135 -4.53 -2.50 -7.64
N GLN A 136 -3.33 -2.32 -7.08
CA GLN A 136 -2.90 -3.05 -5.87
C GLN A 136 -3.73 -2.68 -4.65
N ALA A 137 -4.02 -1.41 -4.42
CA ALA A 137 -4.85 -0.98 -3.30
C ALA A 137 -6.25 -1.60 -3.37
N LEU A 138 -6.85 -1.67 -4.56
CA LEU A 138 -8.13 -2.35 -4.77
C LEU A 138 -8.02 -3.86 -4.51
N ALA A 139 -6.94 -4.51 -4.99
CA ALA A 139 -6.71 -5.92 -4.78
C ALA A 139 -6.47 -6.27 -3.30
N VAL A 140 -5.71 -5.43 -2.59
CA VAL A 140 -5.48 -5.55 -1.14
C VAL A 140 -6.80 -5.47 -0.37
N ASN A 141 -7.64 -4.46 -0.67
CA ASN A 141 -8.93 -4.32 0.00
C ASN A 141 -9.87 -5.50 -0.29
N ALA A 142 -9.92 -5.97 -1.54
CA ALA A 142 -10.73 -7.13 -1.90
C ALA A 142 -10.20 -8.42 -1.24
N GLY A 143 -8.89 -8.65 -1.28
CA GLY A 143 -8.26 -9.84 -0.70
C GLY A 143 -8.38 -9.89 0.82
N SER A 144 -8.18 -8.75 1.50
CA SER A 144 -8.29 -8.66 2.96
C SER A 144 -9.70 -8.96 3.47
N ALA A 145 -10.72 -8.80 2.64
CA ALA A 145 -12.09 -9.13 3.00
C ALA A 145 -12.33 -10.65 3.14
N LEU A 146 -11.42 -11.50 2.67
CA LEU A 146 -11.59 -12.95 2.69
C LEU A 146 -11.48 -13.56 4.09
N THR A 147 -10.59 -13.05 4.91
CA THR A 147 -10.25 -13.64 6.21
C THR A 147 -10.58 -12.70 7.37
N PRO A 148 -10.80 -13.23 8.60
CA PRO A 148 -10.95 -12.39 9.77
C PRO A 148 -9.74 -11.50 10.07
N ILE A 149 -8.53 -11.96 9.73
CA ILE A 149 -7.26 -11.28 10.02
C ILE A 149 -6.98 -10.15 9.02
N GLY A 150 -7.55 -10.22 7.81
CA GLY A 150 -7.25 -9.30 6.71
C GLY A 150 -7.51 -7.82 7.02
N ASN A 151 -8.48 -7.52 7.87
CA ASN A 151 -8.75 -6.16 8.34
C ASN A 151 -9.50 -6.13 9.68
N PRO A 152 -9.41 -5.03 10.46
CA PRO A 152 -10.06 -4.92 11.77
C PRO A 152 -11.59 -5.08 11.72
N GLN A 153 -12.22 -4.65 10.63
CA GLN A 153 -13.67 -4.76 10.45
C GLN A 153 -14.10 -6.23 10.36
N ASN A 154 -13.38 -7.04 9.61
CA ASN A 154 -13.64 -8.48 9.50
C ASN A 154 -13.39 -9.20 10.83
N LEU A 155 -12.35 -8.83 11.57
CA LEU A 155 -12.08 -9.37 12.88
C LEU A 155 -13.26 -9.12 13.83
N PHE A 156 -13.79 -7.89 13.84
CA PHE A 156 -14.95 -7.52 14.62
C PHE A 156 -16.20 -8.33 14.20
N LEU A 157 -16.48 -8.42 12.90
CA LEU A 157 -17.61 -9.17 12.37
C LEU A 157 -17.51 -10.66 12.71
N TRP A 158 -16.32 -11.23 12.57
CA TRP A 158 -16.08 -12.64 12.93
C TRP A 158 -16.32 -12.91 14.40
N HIS A 159 -15.78 -12.09 15.30
CA HIS A 159 -16.03 -12.23 16.75
C HIS A 159 -17.53 -12.15 17.10
N ARG A 160 -18.29 -11.32 16.40
CA ARG A 160 -19.74 -11.15 16.64
C ARG A 160 -20.58 -12.23 15.99
N SER A 161 -20.09 -12.89 14.96
CA SER A 161 -20.85 -13.91 14.20
C SER A 161 -20.92 -15.27 14.89
N GLY A 162 -19.96 -15.59 15.76
CA GLY A 162 -19.80 -16.92 16.35
C GLY A 162 -19.37 -18.01 15.37
N LEU A 163 -19.01 -17.63 14.13
CA LEU A 163 -18.56 -18.56 13.10
C LEU A 163 -17.12 -19.03 13.37
N THR A 164 -16.80 -20.22 12.92
CA THR A 164 -15.40 -20.65 12.79
C THR A 164 -14.70 -19.86 11.66
N ILE A 165 -13.37 -19.82 11.65
CA ILE A 165 -12.59 -19.15 10.58
C ILE A 165 -12.97 -19.73 9.21
N ALA A 166 -13.11 -21.05 9.10
CA ALA A 166 -13.47 -21.71 7.84
C ALA A 166 -14.87 -21.31 7.34
N GLU A 167 -15.85 -21.25 8.21
CA GLU A 167 -17.21 -20.80 7.87
C GLU A 167 -17.23 -19.33 7.46
N PHE A 168 -16.46 -18.46 8.14
CA PHE A 168 -16.34 -17.07 7.77
C PHE A 168 -15.73 -16.92 6.37
N ILE A 169 -14.63 -17.63 6.07
CA ILE A 169 -13.99 -17.64 4.75
C ILE A 169 -14.98 -18.15 3.70
N ALA A 170 -15.68 -19.25 3.96
CA ALA A 170 -16.66 -19.80 3.01
C ALA A 170 -17.81 -18.81 2.72
N MET A 171 -18.23 -18.04 3.71
CA MET A 171 -19.27 -17.02 3.58
C MET A 171 -18.77 -15.81 2.76
N MET A 172 -17.52 -15.37 2.98
CA MET A 172 -16.95 -14.22 2.30
C MET A 172 -16.43 -14.54 0.89
N ALA A 173 -16.04 -15.79 0.63
CA ALA A 173 -15.40 -16.22 -0.61
C ALA A 173 -16.20 -15.86 -1.88
N PRO A 174 -17.52 -16.03 -1.98
CA PRO A 174 -18.27 -15.66 -3.19
C PRO A 174 -18.15 -14.16 -3.51
N THR A 175 -18.30 -13.30 -2.48
CA THR A 175 -18.20 -11.85 -2.63
C THR A 175 -16.78 -11.44 -3.07
N VAL A 176 -15.77 -11.98 -2.41
CA VAL A 176 -14.35 -11.72 -2.73
C VAL A 176 -14.01 -12.23 -4.14
N ALA A 177 -14.51 -13.40 -4.52
CA ALA A 177 -14.31 -13.95 -5.87
C ALA A 177 -14.91 -13.03 -6.95
N VAL A 178 -16.09 -12.48 -6.74
CA VAL A 178 -16.72 -11.51 -7.66
C VAL A 178 -15.88 -10.22 -7.71
N MET A 179 -15.47 -9.66 -6.56
CA MET A 179 -14.65 -8.45 -6.50
C MET A 179 -13.33 -8.63 -7.22
N LEU A 180 -12.59 -9.70 -6.92
CA LEU A 180 -11.31 -9.99 -7.55
C LEU A 180 -11.49 -10.33 -9.03
N GLY A 181 -12.51 -11.13 -9.40
CA GLY A 181 -12.82 -11.46 -10.78
C GLY A 181 -13.08 -10.22 -11.62
N TRP A 182 -13.89 -9.30 -11.11
CA TRP A 182 -14.13 -7.99 -11.74
C TRP A 182 -12.85 -7.17 -11.87
N LEU A 183 -12.05 -7.11 -10.81
CA LEU A 183 -10.82 -6.36 -10.80
C LEU A 183 -9.77 -6.95 -11.77
N PHE A 184 -9.63 -8.28 -11.82
CA PHE A 184 -8.77 -8.94 -12.80
C PHE A 184 -9.24 -8.71 -14.23
N ALA A 185 -10.55 -8.81 -14.49
CA ALA A 185 -11.13 -8.51 -15.80
C ALA A 185 -10.88 -7.05 -16.20
N THR A 186 -11.12 -6.10 -15.28
CA THR A 186 -10.88 -4.67 -15.52
C THR A 186 -9.39 -4.40 -15.82
N THR A 187 -8.48 -5.02 -15.07
CA THR A 187 -7.03 -4.90 -15.31
C THR A 187 -6.64 -5.47 -16.66
N TRP A 188 -7.22 -6.60 -17.03
CA TRP A 188 -6.97 -7.20 -18.35
C TRP A 188 -7.33 -6.25 -19.49
N TRP A 189 -8.40 -5.47 -19.34
CA TRP A 189 -8.87 -4.51 -20.35
C TRP A 189 -8.13 -3.18 -20.30
N LEU A 190 -7.82 -2.66 -19.11
CA LEU A 190 -7.20 -1.34 -18.92
C LEU A 190 -5.69 -1.34 -19.12
N VAL A 191 -5.01 -2.46 -18.82
CA VAL A 191 -3.55 -2.51 -18.93
C VAL A 191 -3.16 -3.09 -20.29
N PRO A 192 -2.43 -2.34 -21.12
CA PRO A 192 -2.03 -2.81 -22.45
C PRO A 192 -1.04 -3.97 -22.35
N ARG A 193 -1.04 -4.85 -23.35
CA ARG A 193 -0.05 -5.93 -23.49
C ARG A 193 1.20 -5.39 -24.19
N THR A 194 1.81 -4.36 -23.62
CA THR A 194 3.07 -3.82 -24.11
C THR A 194 4.25 -4.57 -23.48
N PRO A 195 5.32 -4.84 -24.25
CA PRO A 195 6.55 -5.39 -23.69
C PRO A 195 7.12 -4.45 -22.63
N ILE A 196 7.74 -5.02 -21.60
CA ILE A 196 8.45 -4.26 -20.58
C ILE A 196 9.82 -3.87 -21.15
N ALA A 197 10.09 -2.57 -21.22
CA ALA A 197 11.42 -2.06 -21.51
C ALA A 197 12.21 -1.98 -20.21
N LEU A 198 13.22 -2.83 -20.08
CA LEU A 198 14.12 -2.80 -18.92
C LEU A 198 15.14 -1.67 -19.11
N GLN A 199 15.32 -0.83 -18.11
CA GLN A 199 16.42 0.14 -18.11
C GLN A 199 17.74 -0.59 -17.81
N PRO A 200 18.80 -0.37 -18.62
CA PRO A 200 20.10 -1.04 -18.45
C PRO A 200 20.79 -0.69 -17.12
N GLU A 201 20.39 0.38 -16.48
CA GLU A 201 21.06 1.00 -15.33
C GLU A 201 20.52 0.59 -13.95
N ALA A 202 19.73 -0.46 -13.87
CA ALA A 202 19.37 -1.03 -12.56
C ALA A 202 20.63 -1.64 -11.92
N ALA A 203 21.50 -0.75 -11.40
CA ALA A 203 22.72 -1.13 -10.69
C ALA A 203 22.43 -2.26 -9.70
N ALA A 204 23.28 -3.28 -9.72
CA ALA A 204 23.21 -4.37 -8.75
C ALA A 204 23.38 -3.78 -7.34
N HIS A 205 22.26 -3.51 -6.66
CA HIS A 205 22.30 -3.23 -5.23
C HIS A 205 22.45 -4.58 -4.55
N ASP A 206 23.59 -4.77 -3.89
CA ASP A 206 23.77 -5.92 -3.03
C ASP A 206 22.83 -5.84 -1.85
N THR A 207 22.15 -6.93 -1.55
CA THR A 207 21.26 -7.00 -0.40
C THR A 207 22.09 -6.95 0.87
N ASP A 208 21.81 -5.97 1.76
CA ASP A 208 22.40 -5.95 3.10
C ASP A 208 21.65 -6.93 4.02
N PRO A 209 22.26 -8.08 4.36
CA PRO A 209 21.59 -9.11 5.16
C PRO A 209 21.34 -8.64 6.60
N ARG A 210 22.10 -7.68 7.11
CA ARG A 210 21.94 -7.15 8.48
C ARG A 210 20.70 -6.27 8.58
N LEU A 211 20.51 -5.38 7.60
CA LEU A 211 19.31 -4.53 7.54
C LEU A 211 18.06 -5.38 7.29
N LEU A 212 18.16 -6.42 6.45
CA LEU A 212 17.07 -7.34 6.22
C LEU A 212 16.69 -8.14 7.47
N ALA A 213 17.69 -8.65 8.21
CA ALA A 213 17.46 -9.34 9.47
C ALA A 213 16.84 -8.41 10.51
N LEU A 214 17.33 -7.17 10.63
CA LEU A 214 16.75 -6.16 11.51
C LEU A 214 15.29 -5.88 11.15
N ALA A 215 14.98 -5.67 9.86
CA ALA A 215 13.61 -5.46 9.40
C ALA A 215 12.71 -6.65 9.74
N GLY A 216 13.20 -7.88 9.57
CA GLY A 216 12.47 -9.10 9.93
C GLY A 216 12.19 -9.19 11.44
N VAL A 217 13.19 -8.91 12.28
CA VAL A 217 13.02 -8.89 13.75
C VAL A 217 12.01 -7.81 14.17
N LEU A 218 12.13 -6.60 13.62
CA LEU A 218 11.20 -5.51 13.91
C LEU A 218 9.77 -5.86 13.45
N PHE A 219 9.62 -6.53 12.31
CA PHE A 219 8.32 -6.97 11.81
C PHE A 219 7.68 -8.01 12.74
N VAL A 220 8.43 -9.03 13.15
CA VAL A 220 7.94 -10.04 14.10
C VAL A 220 7.57 -9.41 15.44
N ALA A 221 8.43 -8.52 15.98
CA ALA A 221 8.14 -7.79 17.21
C ALA A 221 6.88 -6.92 17.08
N PHE A 222 6.70 -6.28 15.92
CA PHE A 222 5.51 -5.48 15.61
C PHE A 222 4.24 -6.33 15.60
N VAL A 223 4.26 -7.50 14.93
CA VAL A 223 3.11 -8.42 14.88
C VAL A 223 2.75 -8.93 16.27
N ILE A 224 3.75 -9.30 17.09
CA ILE A 224 3.53 -9.74 18.48
C ILE A 224 2.96 -8.60 19.34
N ALA A 225 3.42 -7.37 19.14
CA ALA A 225 2.91 -6.22 19.89
C ALA A 225 1.45 -5.90 19.52
N LEU A 226 1.10 -6.02 18.23
CA LEU A 226 -0.29 -5.87 17.74
C LEU A 226 -1.21 -6.93 18.34
N ASP A 227 -0.79 -8.19 18.36
CA ASP A 227 -1.57 -9.30 18.89
C ASP A 227 -1.87 -9.13 20.38
N ARG A 228 -0.89 -8.69 21.17
CA ARG A 228 -1.06 -8.43 22.60
C ARG A 228 -2.03 -7.27 22.89
N HIS A 229 -2.10 -6.26 22.03
CA HIS A 229 -3.03 -5.14 22.17
C HIS A 229 -4.43 -5.46 21.63
N ALA A 230 -4.57 -6.41 20.71
CA ALA A 230 -5.86 -6.87 20.21
C ALA A 230 -6.58 -7.80 21.19
N LEU A 231 -5.85 -8.40 22.16
CA LEU A 231 -6.35 -9.31 23.17
C LEU A 231 -6.54 -8.65 24.57
N ALA A 232 -6.16 -7.38 24.72
CA ALA A 232 -6.34 -6.58 25.94
C ALA A 232 -7.51 -5.61 25.80
#